data_dd6f16c4b812ca75730fad0db5d0a62d
#
_entry.id   dd6f16c4b812ca75730fad0db5d0a62d
#
_cell.length_a   1.000
_cell.length_b   1.000
_cell.length_c   1.000
_cell.angle_alpha   90.00
_cell.angle_beta   90.00
_cell.angle_gamma   90.00
#
_symmetry.space_group_name_H-M   'P 1'
#
loop_
_entity.id
_entity.type
_entity.pdbx_description
1 polymer ?
#
loop_
_entity_poly.entity_id
_entity_poly.type
_entity_poly.pdbx_seq_one_letter_code
_entity_poly.pdbx_strand_id
1 'polypeptide(L)'
;MAEKCWTHGFPSGPKGRFAPFLPYFWATWNFSKNKPAAKSLLVRLSQRASAEKMVAASAGYDLPSFVSFTDFKTWAEEGPPKGTLYHYPNPHNHQILSVGASPAPPRIAHQIYNQAIQTKMVVRFKQGEPMEKTLAWAESEIEGFMRT
;
A
#
# COMPACT_ATOMS: atom_id res chain seq x y z
N MET A 1 -16.07 -4.01 -16.98
CA MET A 1 -14.72 -4.45 -16.50
C MET A 1 -14.77 -4.82 -15.03
N ALA A 2 -15.40 -4.06 -14.14
CA ALA A 2 -15.52 -4.34 -12.71
C ALA A 2 -16.20 -5.68 -12.41
N GLU A 3 -17.21 -6.09 -13.15
CA GLU A 3 -17.88 -7.39 -13.01
C GLU A 3 -16.96 -8.61 -13.21
N LYS A 4 -15.82 -8.41 -13.87
CA LYS A 4 -14.85 -9.46 -14.19
C LYS A 4 -13.56 -9.35 -13.35
N CYS A 5 -13.48 -8.37 -12.45
CA CYS A 5 -12.31 -8.12 -11.63
C CYS A 5 -12.66 -8.30 -10.16
N TRP A 6 -11.90 -9.14 -9.48
CA TRP A 6 -12.03 -9.39 -8.05
C TRP A 6 -10.76 -8.97 -7.34
N THR A 7 -10.91 -8.47 -6.14
CA THR A 7 -9.77 -8.14 -5.27
C THR A 7 -9.54 -9.28 -4.30
N HIS A 8 -8.33 -9.74 -4.19
CA HIS A 8 -7.93 -10.76 -3.23
C HIS A 8 -6.59 -10.40 -2.59
N GLY A 9 -6.30 -10.98 -1.44
CA GLY A 9 -5.00 -10.84 -0.80
C GLY A 9 -3.89 -11.44 -1.66
N PHE A 10 -2.65 -10.98 -1.45
CA PHE A 10 -1.49 -11.57 -2.13
C PHE A 10 -1.38 -13.06 -1.84
N PRO A 11 -0.86 -13.85 -2.77
CA PRO A 11 -0.60 -15.26 -2.53
C PRO A 11 0.40 -15.43 -1.37
N SER A 12 0.27 -16.53 -0.65
CA SER A 12 1.20 -16.85 0.43
C SER A 12 2.52 -17.31 -0.13
N GLY A 13 3.61 -16.68 0.30
CA GLY A 13 4.96 -17.14 0.04
C GLY A 13 5.47 -18.11 1.13
N PRO A 14 6.71 -18.60 1.03
CA PRO A 14 7.30 -19.52 2.02
C PRO A 14 7.35 -18.95 3.43
N LYS A 15 7.41 -17.64 3.57
CA LYS A 15 7.49 -16.92 4.86
C LYS A 15 6.18 -16.30 5.32
N GLY A 16 5.10 -16.50 4.59
CA GLY A 16 3.78 -15.98 4.94
C GLY A 16 3.15 -15.12 3.85
N ARG A 17 2.03 -14.52 4.20
CA ARG A 17 1.28 -13.61 3.32
C ARG A 17 1.49 -12.18 3.78
N PHE A 18 2.12 -11.39 2.94
CA PHE A 18 2.43 -10.00 3.23
C PHE A 18 1.79 -9.09 2.18
N ALA A 19 1.31 -7.94 2.62
CA ALA A 19 0.86 -6.86 1.75
C ALA A 19 1.81 -5.66 1.90
N PRO A 20 2.17 -4.97 0.82
CA PRO A 20 2.94 -3.74 0.93
C PRO A 20 2.10 -2.68 1.63
N PHE A 21 2.69 -1.96 2.57
CA PHE A 21 2.07 -0.85 3.27
C PHE A 21 2.81 0.44 2.95
N LEU A 22 2.11 1.38 2.35
CA LEU A 22 2.60 2.71 2.01
C LEU A 22 1.82 3.74 2.83
N PRO A 23 2.29 4.09 4.03
CA PRO A 23 1.59 5.05 4.86
C PRO A 23 1.77 6.47 4.33
N TYR A 24 0.69 7.23 4.34
CA TYR A 24 0.74 8.69 4.24
C TYR A 24 0.88 9.27 5.64
N PHE A 25 1.79 10.24 5.77
CA PHE A 25 2.04 10.91 7.02
C PHE A 25 1.63 12.37 6.93
N TRP A 26 0.89 12.81 7.93
CA TRP A 26 0.67 14.23 8.15
C TRP A 26 1.57 14.69 9.28
N ALA A 27 2.29 15.77 9.04
CA ALA A 27 3.25 16.29 10.00
C ALA A 27 3.14 17.81 10.11
N THR A 28 3.58 18.31 11.24
CA THR A 28 3.76 19.75 11.46
C THR A 28 5.24 20.05 11.48
N TRP A 29 5.69 20.94 10.61
CA TRP A 29 7.06 21.38 10.58
C TRP A 29 7.48 22.07 11.86
N ASN A 30 8.71 21.82 12.30
CA ASN A 30 9.21 22.41 13.53
C ASN A 30 9.32 23.95 13.47
N PHE A 31 9.53 24.50 12.28
CA PHE A 31 9.58 25.94 12.04
C PHE A 31 8.19 26.59 11.88
N SER A 32 7.09 25.83 11.90
CA SER A 32 5.73 26.38 11.80
C SER A 32 5.46 27.33 12.96
N LYS A 33 4.97 28.53 12.62
CA LYS A 33 4.59 29.56 13.60
C LYS A 33 3.29 29.27 14.32
N ASN A 34 2.43 28.42 13.76
CA ASN A 34 1.08 28.14 14.30
C ASN A 34 0.89 26.64 14.59
N LYS A 35 1.79 26.07 15.39
CA LYS A 35 1.77 24.65 15.77
C LYS A 35 0.49 24.21 16.48
N PRO A 36 -0.11 25.01 17.40
CA PRO A 36 -1.37 24.61 18.04
C PRO A 36 -2.50 24.40 17.05
N ALA A 37 -2.70 25.33 16.11
CA ALA A 37 -3.73 25.19 15.09
C ALA A 37 -3.46 24.00 14.16
N ALA A 38 -2.21 23.78 13.74
CA ALA A 38 -1.83 22.61 12.94
C ALA A 38 -2.15 21.30 13.68
N LYS A 39 -1.81 21.20 14.96
CA LYS A 39 -2.15 20.03 15.79
C LYS A 39 -3.66 19.83 15.90
N SER A 40 -4.43 20.91 16.13
CA SER A 40 -5.89 20.84 16.19
C SER A 40 -6.49 20.36 14.87
N LEU A 41 -5.94 20.78 13.73
CA LEU A 41 -6.34 20.30 12.41
C LEU A 41 -6.04 18.80 12.26
N LEU A 42 -4.84 18.35 12.64
CA LEU A 42 -4.48 16.93 12.57
C LEU A 42 -5.40 16.06 13.42
N VAL A 43 -5.70 16.51 14.65
CA VAL A 43 -6.67 15.83 15.52
C VAL A 43 -8.06 15.78 14.86
N ARG A 44 -8.50 16.87 14.27
CA ARG A 44 -9.79 16.94 13.57
C ARG A 44 -9.83 15.97 12.37
N LEU A 45 -8.78 15.93 11.57
CA LEU A 45 -8.69 15.03 10.42
C LEU A 45 -8.63 13.55 10.83
N SER A 46 -8.07 13.26 12.00
CA SER A 46 -7.99 11.88 12.54
C SER A 46 -9.29 11.40 13.18
N GLN A 47 -10.29 12.26 13.36
CA GLN A 47 -11.59 11.83 13.88
C GLN A 47 -12.33 10.94 12.88
N ARG A 48 -13.10 9.96 13.41
CA ARG A 48 -13.85 9.00 12.60
C ARG A 48 -14.63 9.63 11.44
N ALA A 49 -15.43 10.67 11.73
CA ALA A 49 -16.25 11.34 10.71
C ALA A 49 -15.42 12.00 9.58
N SER A 50 -14.22 12.46 9.89
CA SER A 50 -13.31 13.03 8.88
C SER A 50 -12.63 11.94 8.08
N ALA A 51 -12.16 10.87 8.74
CA ALA A 51 -11.56 9.72 8.10
C ALA A 51 -12.55 9.03 7.13
N GLU A 52 -13.80 8.86 7.54
CA GLU A 52 -14.85 8.28 6.68
C GLU A 52 -15.08 9.09 5.40
N LYS A 53 -15.11 10.43 5.51
CA LYS A 53 -15.22 11.30 4.34
C LYS A 53 -14.02 11.19 3.39
N MET A 54 -12.82 11.06 3.93
CA MET A 54 -11.62 10.89 3.10
C MET A 54 -11.61 9.54 2.39
N VAL A 55 -11.96 8.48 3.10
CA VAL A 55 -12.09 7.14 2.52
C VAL A 55 -13.16 7.10 1.43
N ALA A 56 -14.31 7.74 1.66
CA ALA A 56 -15.36 7.87 0.66
C ALA A 56 -14.90 8.67 -0.56
N ALA A 57 -14.19 9.78 -0.35
CA ALA A 57 -13.67 10.62 -1.44
C ALA A 57 -12.62 9.90 -2.29
N SER A 58 -11.81 9.02 -1.70
CA SER A 58 -10.84 8.19 -2.41
C SER A 58 -11.46 6.89 -2.98
N ALA A 59 -12.77 6.71 -2.87
CA ALA A 59 -13.49 5.49 -3.25
C ALA A 59 -12.87 4.21 -2.63
N GLY A 60 -12.41 4.30 -1.39
CA GLY A 60 -11.81 3.19 -0.65
C GLY A 60 -10.35 2.89 -1.00
N TYR A 61 -9.69 3.73 -1.80
CA TYR A 61 -8.27 3.58 -2.09
C TYR A 61 -7.40 3.81 -0.84
N ASP A 62 -7.73 4.86 -0.07
CA ASP A 62 -7.05 5.15 1.18
C ASP A 62 -7.68 4.36 2.34
N LEU A 63 -6.85 3.76 3.15
CA LEU A 63 -7.26 2.97 4.30
C LEU A 63 -6.94 3.71 5.61
N PRO A 64 -7.87 3.74 6.58
CA PRO A 64 -7.60 4.37 7.86
C PRO A 64 -6.58 3.54 8.67
N SER A 65 -5.77 4.23 9.46
CA SER A 65 -4.76 3.60 10.30
C SER A 65 -5.34 2.90 11.55
N PHE A 66 -6.61 3.16 11.88
CA PHE A 66 -7.25 2.61 13.07
C PHE A 66 -8.10 1.40 12.72
N VAL A 67 -7.88 0.28 13.42
CA VAL A 67 -8.67 -0.95 13.27
C VAL A 67 -10.16 -0.69 13.51
N SER A 68 -10.50 0.23 14.41
CA SER A 68 -11.88 0.62 14.71
C SER A 68 -12.59 1.36 13.55
N PHE A 69 -11.89 1.67 12.45
CA PHE A 69 -12.42 2.38 11.29
C PHE A 69 -12.62 1.47 10.07
N THR A 70 -12.68 0.16 10.27
CA THR A 70 -12.81 -0.83 9.18
C THR A 70 -14.25 -1.08 8.73
N ASP A 71 -15.22 -0.49 9.39
CA ASP A 71 -16.66 -0.66 9.14
C ASP A 71 -17.30 0.51 8.39
N PHE A 72 -16.50 1.33 7.70
CA PHE A 72 -17.02 2.43 6.90
C PHE A 72 -17.89 1.93 5.73
N LYS A 73 -18.94 2.67 5.42
CA LYS A 73 -19.91 2.35 4.37
C LYS A 73 -19.27 2.13 3.00
N THR A 74 -18.21 2.86 2.70
CA THR A 74 -17.46 2.71 1.45
C THR A 74 -17.05 1.27 1.17
N TRP A 75 -16.77 0.46 2.20
CA TRP A 75 -16.43 -0.95 2.02
C TRP A 75 -17.57 -1.89 2.32
N ALA A 76 -18.44 -1.53 3.28
CA ALA A 76 -19.52 -2.41 3.72
C ALA A 76 -20.76 -2.37 2.79
N GLU A 77 -21.06 -1.20 2.21
CA GLU A 77 -22.30 -0.98 1.49
C GLU A 77 -22.12 -0.44 0.06
N GLU A 78 -21.09 0.38 -0.17
CA GLU A 78 -20.98 1.15 -1.41
C GLU A 78 -19.95 0.60 -2.38
N GLY A 79 -18.98 -0.18 -1.91
CA GLY A 79 -17.86 -0.75 -2.68
C GLY A 79 -17.52 -0.01 -3.99
N PRO A 80 -16.28 0.25 -4.31
CA PRO A 80 -15.93 0.85 -5.59
C PRO A 80 -15.78 -0.23 -6.69
N PRO A 81 -16.41 -0.06 -7.88
CA PRO A 81 -17.46 0.90 -8.16
C PRO A 81 -18.82 0.47 -7.57
N LYS A 82 -19.67 1.46 -7.29
CA LYS A 82 -21.01 1.24 -6.73
C LYS A 82 -21.77 0.15 -7.49
N GLY A 83 -22.37 -0.78 -6.74
CA GLY A 83 -23.13 -1.89 -7.30
C GLY A 83 -22.31 -3.12 -7.68
N THR A 84 -21.03 -3.15 -7.43
CA THR A 84 -20.15 -4.32 -7.57
C THR A 84 -19.87 -4.98 -6.22
N LEU A 85 -19.75 -6.30 -6.21
CA LEU A 85 -19.29 -7.05 -5.05
C LEU A 85 -17.77 -6.85 -4.88
N TYR A 86 -17.42 -5.75 -4.25
CA TYR A 86 -16.01 -5.43 -4.00
C TYR A 86 -15.63 -5.91 -2.61
N HIS A 87 -15.08 -7.10 -2.55
CA HIS A 87 -14.53 -7.63 -1.31
C HIS A 87 -13.12 -7.06 -1.11
N TYR A 88 -13.03 -5.91 -0.50
CA TYR A 88 -11.75 -5.41 -0.03
C TYR A 88 -11.26 -6.35 1.09
N PRO A 89 -10.15 -7.05 0.92
CA PRO A 89 -9.59 -7.78 2.04
C PRO A 89 -9.23 -6.74 3.09
N ASN A 90 -9.79 -6.89 4.30
CA ASN A 90 -9.46 -6.02 5.41
C ASN A 90 -7.94 -6.05 5.60
N PRO A 91 -7.22 -4.94 5.39
CA PRO A 91 -5.76 -4.93 5.45
C PRO A 91 -5.24 -5.33 6.84
N HIS A 92 -6.05 -5.14 7.88
CA HIS A 92 -5.70 -5.52 9.25
C HIS A 92 -5.71 -7.03 9.49
N ASN A 93 -6.26 -7.82 8.58
CA ASN A 93 -6.24 -9.29 8.64
C ASN A 93 -4.97 -9.88 7.99
N HIS A 94 -4.07 -9.07 7.48
CA HIS A 94 -2.83 -9.49 6.85
C HIS A 94 -1.63 -8.96 7.66
N GLN A 95 -0.52 -9.66 7.58
CA GLN A 95 0.74 -9.09 8.07
C GLN A 95 1.13 -7.96 7.10
N ILE A 96 0.94 -6.73 7.56
CA ILE A 96 1.23 -5.54 6.77
C ILE A 96 2.58 -5.02 7.22
N LEU A 97 3.56 -5.12 6.35
CA LEU A 97 4.88 -4.56 6.58
C LEU A 97 5.08 -3.35 5.67
N SER A 98 5.56 -2.26 6.24
CA SER A 98 6.03 -1.15 5.41
C SER A 98 7.24 -1.59 4.59
N VAL A 99 7.47 -0.94 3.47
CA VAL A 99 8.67 -1.19 2.65
C VAL A 99 9.94 -1.03 3.49
N GLY A 100 9.97 -0.06 4.41
CA GLY A 100 11.09 0.16 5.30
C GLY A 100 11.26 -0.87 6.42
N ALA A 101 10.25 -1.72 6.68
CA ALA A 101 10.31 -2.82 7.66
C ALA A 101 10.67 -4.17 7.02
N SER A 102 11.10 -4.16 5.78
CA SER A 102 11.61 -5.32 5.06
C SER A 102 12.86 -5.90 5.76
N PRO A 103 13.15 -7.20 5.61
CA PRO A 103 14.41 -7.80 6.07
C PRO A 103 15.66 -7.16 5.47
N ALA A 104 15.55 -6.51 4.30
CA ALA A 104 16.64 -5.76 3.69
C ALA A 104 16.83 -4.39 4.40
N PRO A 105 18.03 -3.80 4.37
CA PRO A 105 18.22 -2.44 4.84
C PRO A 105 17.22 -1.49 4.18
N PRO A 106 16.60 -0.55 4.94
CA PRO A 106 15.52 0.30 4.42
C PRO A 106 15.87 1.03 3.11
N ARG A 107 17.12 1.47 2.95
CA ARG A 107 17.60 2.10 1.72
C ARG A 107 17.46 1.17 0.51
N ILE A 108 17.88 -0.08 0.64
CA ILE A 108 17.80 -1.10 -0.43
C ILE A 108 16.34 -1.43 -0.72
N ALA A 109 15.53 -1.67 0.30
CA ALA A 109 14.11 -1.96 0.16
C ALA A 109 13.38 -0.84 -0.60
N HIS A 110 13.64 0.42 -0.27
CA HIS A 110 13.08 1.58 -0.98
C HIS A 110 13.57 1.68 -2.42
N GLN A 111 14.83 1.35 -2.70
CA GLN A 111 15.34 1.33 -4.09
C GLN A 111 14.62 0.25 -4.92
N ILE A 112 14.48 -0.97 -4.39
CA ILE A 112 13.74 -2.06 -5.06
C ILE A 112 12.31 -1.62 -5.38
N TYR A 113 11.64 -0.99 -4.43
CA TYR A 113 10.28 -0.49 -4.60
C TYR A 113 10.21 0.63 -5.63
N ASN A 114 11.02 1.67 -5.49
CA ASN A 114 11.00 2.85 -6.37
C ASN A 114 11.40 2.51 -7.81
N GLN A 115 12.29 1.54 -8.00
CA GLN A 115 12.68 1.04 -9.31
C GLN A 115 11.65 0.05 -9.89
N ALA A 116 10.60 -0.27 -9.14
CA ALA A 116 9.52 -1.17 -9.57
C ALA A 116 10.04 -2.52 -10.11
N ILE A 117 11.01 -3.12 -9.44
CA ILE A 117 11.66 -4.36 -9.90
C ILE A 117 10.64 -5.46 -10.15
N GLN A 118 9.71 -5.70 -9.21
CA GLN A 118 8.67 -6.72 -9.34
C GLN A 118 7.76 -6.46 -10.55
N THR A 119 7.35 -5.22 -10.76
CA THR A 119 6.51 -4.83 -11.90
C THR A 119 7.26 -5.05 -13.22
N LYS A 120 8.53 -4.67 -13.28
CA LYS A 120 9.39 -4.89 -14.46
C LYS A 120 9.57 -6.38 -14.75
N MET A 121 9.73 -7.22 -13.73
CA MET A 121 9.77 -8.69 -13.90
C MET A 121 8.51 -9.20 -14.61
N VAL A 122 7.33 -8.81 -14.13
CA VAL A 122 6.06 -9.21 -14.73
C VAL A 122 5.95 -8.75 -16.18
N VAL A 123 6.37 -7.51 -16.48
CA VAL A 123 6.35 -6.96 -17.84
C VAL A 123 7.29 -7.77 -18.76
N ARG A 124 8.52 -8.02 -18.34
CA ARG A 124 9.52 -8.79 -19.12
C ARG A 124 9.03 -10.20 -19.42
N PHE A 125 8.52 -10.89 -18.40
CA PHE A 125 7.92 -12.22 -18.56
C PHE A 125 6.73 -12.19 -19.53
N LYS A 126 5.86 -11.19 -19.45
CA LYS A 126 4.72 -11.02 -20.34
C LYS A 126 5.12 -10.72 -21.80
N GLN A 127 6.28 -10.14 -22.00
CA GLN A 127 6.89 -9.90 -23.31
C GLN A 127 7.56 -11.14 -23.90
N GLY A 128 7.52 -12.28 -23.21
CA GLY A 128 8.05 -13.56 -23.68
C GLY A 128 9.47 -13.85 -23.21
N GLU A 129 10.03 -13.05 -22.29
CA GLU A 129 11.34 -13.38 -21.72
C GLU A 129 11.23 -14.62 -20.82
N PRO A 130 12.14 -15.60 -20.92
CA PRO A 130 12.17 -16.75 -20.04
C PRO A 130 12.26 -16.36 -18.57
N MET A 131 11.58 -17.12 -17.70
CA MET A 131 11.53 -16.86 -16.28
C MET A 131 12.93 -16.77 -15.66
N GLU A 132 13.81 -17.70 -16.03
CA GLU A 132 15.19 -17.75 -15.53
C GLU A 132 15.97 -16.48 -15.87
N LYS A 133 15.80 -15.93 -17.07
CA LYS A 133 16.43 -14.67 -17.47
C LYS A 133 15.85 -13.48 -16.72
N THR A 134 14.53 -13.48 -16.56
CA THR A 134 13.84 -12.43 -15.80
C THR A 134 14.30 -12.40 -14.33
N LEU A 135 14.44 -13.56 -13.70
CA LEU A 135 14.95 -13.69 -12.34
C LEU A 135 16.41 -13.24 -12.24
N ALA A 136 17.29 -13.75 -13.12
CA ALA A 136 18.70 -13.35 -13.14
C ALA A 136 18.88 -11.84 -13.34
N TRP A 137 18.05 -11.21 -14.17
CA TRP A 137 18.04 -9.77 -14.32
C TRP A 137 17.67 -9.08 -13.00
N ALA A 138 16.60 -9.52 -12.33
CA ALA A 138 16.15 -8.91 -11.07
C ALA A 138 17.20 -9.06 -9.96
N GLU A 139 17.85 -10.20 -9.86
CA GLU A 139 18.95 -10.46 -8.92
C GLU A 139 20.12 -9.50 -9.19
N SER A 140 20.53 -9.35 -10.45
CA SER A 140 21.61 -8.43 -10.84
C SER A 140 21.30 -6.97 -10.50
N GLU A 141 20.05 -6.51 -10.70
CA GLU A 141 19.63 -5.17 -10.31
C GLU A 141 19.70 -4.96 -8.79
N ILE A 142 19.22 -5.94 -8.01
CA ILE A 142 19.24 -5.88 -6.55
C ILE A 142 20.66 -5.91 -6.02
N GLU A 143 21.54 -6.74 -6.57
CA GLU A 143 22.97 -6.75 -6.24
C GLU A 143 23.63 -5.38 -6.53
N GLY A 144 23.24 -4.74 -7.63
CA GLY A 144 23.68 -3.38 -7.96
C GLY A 144 23.36 -2.38 -6.85
N PHE A 145 22.16 -2.46 -6.26
CA PHE A 145 21.78 -1.59 -5.13
C PHE A 145 22.57 -1.87 -3.84
N MET A 146 23.07 -3.09 -3.69
CA MET A 146 23.86 -3.48 -2.51
C MET A 146 25.31 -2.98 -2.58
N ARG A 147 25.82 -2.65 -3.78
CA ARG A 147 27.20 -2.19 -3.99
C ARG A 147 27.38 -0.68 -3.82
N THR A 148 26.27 0.08 -3.76
CA THR A 148 26.23 1.55 -3.59
C THR A 148 25.80 1.91 -2.16
#